data_7debb2f8753823e0744bf4e1764b692e
#
_entry.id   7debb2f8753823e0744bf4e1764b692e
#
_cell.length_a   1.000
_cell.length_b   1.000
_cell.length_c   1.000
_cell.angle_alpha   90.00
_cell.angle_beta   90.00
_cell.angle_gamma   90.00
#
_symmetry.space_group_name_H-M   'P 1'
#
loop_
_entity.id
_entity.type
_entity.pdbx_description
1 polymer ?
#
loop_
_entity_poly.entity_id
_entity_poly.type
_entity_poly.pdbx_seq_one_letter_code
_entity_poly.pdbx_strand_id
1 'polypeptide(L)'
;MINKRLFLAGLTTGLLSLSVAFPAMAGSWKNGAGDNAARWWYDNGDNTWAANGWRWIDGNQDGVSECYYFDAEGWLLTSTTTPDGYTVNADGAWTVNGIAQSRQSRRPSGLRKTN
;
A
#
# COMPACT_ATOMS: atom_id res chain seq x y z
N MET A 1 -6.31 -4.92 -10.96
CA MET A 1 -6.63 -4.62 -10.75
C MET A 1 -7.09 -3.95 -10.75
N ILE A 2 -7.14 -3.67 -11.11
CA ILE A 2 -7.56 -3.02 -10.97
C ILE A 2 -8.04 -2.38 -10.91
N ASN A 3 -8.50 -2.30 -11.30
CA ASN A 3 -9.14 -1.64 -11.16
C ASN A 3 -9.64 -1.09 -10.89
N LYS A 4 -9.86 -1.16 -11.27
CA LYS A 4 -10.45 -0.69 -10.95
C LYS A 4 -10.87 0.06 -10.96
N ARG A 5 -11.19 0.10 -11.41
CA ARG A 5 -11.76 0.80 -11.30
C ARG A 5 -12.30 1.39 -11.20
N LEU A 6 -12.58 1.36 -11.57
CA LEU A 6 -13.25 1.98 -11.22
C LEU A 6 -13.70 2.48 -10.95
N PHE A 7 -13.89 2.42 -11.39
CA PHE A 7 -14.46 2.92 -10.94
C PHE A 7 -14.79 3.59 -10.97
N LEU A 8 -15.10 3.56 -11.47
CA LEU A 8 -15.68 4.24 -11.35
C LEU A 8 -16.20 4.72 -11.41
N ALA A 9 -16.41 4.57 -11.81
CA ALA A 9 -17.12 5.02 -11.68
C ALA A 9 -17.65 5.54 -11.59
N GLY A 10 -17.86 5.70 -11.81
CA GLY A 10 -18.64 6.15 -11.53
C GLY A 10 -18.99 6.83 -11.46
N LEU A 11 -19.47 6.88 -11.77
CA LEU A 11 -20.01 7.48 -11.54
C LEU A 11 -20.46 8.14 -11.56
N THR A 12 -20.83 8.27 -11.78
CA THR A 12 -21.43 8.82 -11.62
C THR A 12 -21.91 9.53 -11.37
N THR A 13 -22.29 9.79 -11.50
CA THR A 13 -22.90 10.39 -11.13
C THR A 13 -23.02 11.21 -10.68
N GLY A 14 -23.20 11.54 -10.46
CA GLY A 14 -23.51 12.30 -9.88
C GLY A 14 -23.35 13.00 -9.34
N LEU A 15 -23.59 13.07 -9.18
CA LEU A 15 -23.63 13.66 -8.51
C LEU A 15 -23.29 14.17 -7.87
N LEU A 16 -23.25 14.26 -7.73
CA LEU A 16 -23.15 14.70 -7.07
C LEU A 16 -22.55 14.95 -6.38
N SER A 17 -22.38 15.02 -6.21
CA SER A 17 -21.98 15.20 -5.51
C SER A 17 -21.32 15.29 -4.94
N LEU A 18 -21.14 15.32 -4.65
CA LEU A 18 -20.66 15.32 -4.01
C LEU A 18 -19.86 15.09 -3.51
N SER A 19 -19.64 15.03 -3.31
CA SER A 19 -18.91 14.81 -2.79
C SER A 19 -18.12 14.49 -2.44
N VAL A 20 -17.80 14.32 -2.35
CA VAL A 20 -17.09 13.99 -2.09
C VAL A 20 -16.14 13.76 -1.76
N ALA A 21 -15.79 13.70 -1.59
CA ALA A 21 -14.79 13.43 -1.12
C ALA A 21 -13.88 12.64 -1.42
N PHE A 22 -13.64 12.27 -1.44
CA PHE A 22 -12.88 11.53 -1.63
C PHE A 22 -12.05 11.18 -1.28
N PRO A 23 -11.95 11.08 -1.39
CA PRO A 23 -11.28 10.34 -1.02
C PRO A 23 -10.18 9.90 -0.74
N ALA A 24 -10.11 9.25 0.00
CA ALA A 24 -8.95 8.60 0.29
C ALA A 24 -8.47 7.99 -0.91
N MET A 25 -7.40 8.36 -1.33
CA MET A 25 -6.84 7.77 -2.42
C MET A 25 -6.25 6.53 -2.00
N ALA A 26 -6.82 5.46 -2.36
CA ALA A 26 -6.15 4.22 -2.16
C ALA A 26 -4.98 4.18 -3.10
N GLY A 27 -3.84 3.90 -2.63
CA GLY A 27 -2.71 3.69 -3.48
C GLY A 27 -2.79 2.34 -4.18
N SER A 28 -1.79 2.03 -4.98
CA SER A 28 -1.76 0.76 -5.67
C SER A 28 -0.34 0.28 -5.90
N TRP A 29 -0.18 -1.03 -5.90
CA TRP A 29 1.09 -1.66 -6.23
C TRP A 29 1.27 -1.67 -7.73
N LYS A 30 2.48 -1.37 -8.18
CA LYS A 30 2.81 -1.35 -9.59
C LYS A 30 4.18 -1.95 -9.82
N ASN A 31 4.38 -2.46 -11.02
CA ASN A 31 5.69 -2.93 -11.44
C ASN A 31 6.41 -1.83 -12.20
N GLY A 32 7.70 -1.96 -12.29
CA GLY A 32 8.49 -1.10 -13.14
C GLY A 32 8.37 -1.52 -14.59
N ALA A 33 9.28 -1.05 -15.41
CA ALA A 33 9.28 -1.32 -16.83
C ALA A 33 10.68 -1.69 -17.28
N GLY A 34 10.81 -2.32 -18.45
CA GLY A 34 12.09 -2.69 -18.99
C GLY A 34 12.85 -3.59 -18.02
N ASP A 35 14.05 -3.20 -17.67
CA ASP A 35 14.89 -3.97 -16.76
C ASP A 35 14.30 -4.04 -15.36
N ASN A 36 13.35 -3.19 -15.04
CA ASN A 36 12.73 -3.16 -13.73
C ASN A 36 11.35 -3.80 -13.70
N ALA A 37 11.01 -4.58 -14.71
CA ALA A 37 9.65 -5.13 -14.83
C ALA A 37 9.27 -6.04 -13.68
N ALA A 38 10.26 -6.67 -13.03
CA ALA A 38 9.99 -7.55 -11.89
C ALA A 38 10.03 -6.81 -10.54
N ARG A 39 10.34 -5.54 -10.56
CA ARG A 39 10.43 -4.77 -9.32
C ARG A 39 9.09 -4.12 -9.02
N TRP A 40 8.83 -3.89 -7.75
CA TRP A 40 7.57 -3.34 -7.30
C TRP A 40 7.78 -1.98 -6.68
N TRP A 41 6.79 -1.11 -6.85
CA TRP A 41 6.74 0.18 -6.18
C TRP A 41 5.29 0.47 -5.83
N TYR A 42 5.08 1.41 -4.94
CA TYR A 42 3.73 1.72 -4.49
C TYR A 42 3.39 3.16 -4.84
N ASP A 43 2.37 3.28 -5.68
CA ASP A 43 1.88 4.57 -6.15
C ASP A 43 0.86 5.07 -5.12
N ASN A 44 1.13 6.20 -4.51
CA ASN A 44 0.24 6.73 -3.47
C ASN A 44 -1.05 7.30 -4.04
N GLY A 45 -1.13 7.49 -5.36
CA GLY A 45 -2.34 7.97 -5.98
C GLY A 45 -2.44 9.49 -6.10
N ASP A 46 -1.39 10.19 -5.68
CA ASP A 46 -1.39 11.66 -5.68
C ASP A 46 -0.15 12.21 -6.36
N ASN A 47 0.41 11.44 -7.30
CA ASN A 47 1.65 11.76 -8.00
C ASN A 47 2.88 11.63 -7.13
N THR A 48 2.76 10.95 -6.00
CA THR A 48 3.92 10.58 -5.19
C THR A 48 3.94 9.07 -5.04
N TRP A 49 5.06 8.56 -4.54
CA TRP A 49 5.19 7.12 -4.30
C TRP A 49 5.96 6.90 -3.01
N ALA A 50 5.83 5.70 -2.46
CA ALA A 50 6.51 5.34 -1.23
C ALA A 50 8.00 5.24 -1.49
N ALA A 51 8.82 5.81 -0.62
CA ALA A 51 10.27 5.78 -0.74
C ALA A 51 10.93 6.04 0.59
N ASN A 52 12.17 5.64 0.70
CA ASN A 52 13.02 6.02 1.84
C ASN A 52 12.52 5.51 3.19
N GLY A 53 12.07 4.29 3.25
CA GLY A 53 11.75 3.72 4.53
C GLY A 53 10.50 2.87 4.54
N TRP A 54 9.98 2.69 5.73
CA TRP A 54 8.87 1.79 5.98
C TRP A 54 7.52 2.45 5.75
N ARG A 55 6.57 1.65 5.23
CA ARG A 55 5.18 2.06 5.11
C ARG A 55 4.29 0.89 5.47
N TRP A 56 3.27 1.16 6.24
CA TRP A 56 2.20 0.19 6.45
C TRP A 56 1.22 0.32 5.31
N ILE A 57 0.96 -0.78 4.62
CA ILE A 57 0.11 -0.77 3.44
C ILE A 57 -0.86 -1.94 3.51
N ASP A 58 -2.14 -1.65 3.32
CA ASP A 58 -3.15 -2.66 3.15
C ASP A 58 -3.36 -2.82 1.64
N GLY A 59 -2.49 -3.60 1.02
CA GLY A 59 -2.41 -3.64 -0.44
C GLY A 59 -3.56 -4.37 -1.11
N ASN A 60 -4.22 -5.25 -0.38
CA ASN A 60 -5.35 -5.99 -0.93
C ASN A 60 -6.67 -5.56 -0.29
N GLN A 61 -6.62 -4.55 0.55
CA GLN A 61 -7.80 -3.95 1.16
C GLN A 61 -8.62 -4.94 1.99
N ASP A 62 -7.92 -5.83 2.67
CA ASP A 62 -8.57 -6.83 3.53
C ASP A 62 -8.69 -6.35 4.98
N GLY A 63 -8.33 -5.12 5.27
CA GLY A 63 -8.39 -4.58 6.61
C GLY A 63 -7.14 -4.84 7.43
N VAL A 64 -6.14 -5.45 6.85
CA VAL A 64 -4.90 -5.78 7.54
C VAL A 64 -3.75 -5.24 6.71
N SER A 65 -2.87 -4.48 7.35
CA SER A 65 -1.70 -3.90 6.69
C SER A 65 -0.46 -4.68 7.08
N GLU A 66 0.44 -4.85 6.12
CA GLU A 66 1.80 -5.31 6.37
C GLU A 66 2.73 -4.13 6.20
N CYS A 67 3.96 -4.27 6.65
CA CYS A 67 4.93 -3.19 6.61
C CYS A 67 6.00 -3.49 5.58
N TYR A 68 6.26 -2.53 4.71
CA TYR A 68 7.16 -2.70 3.57
C TYR A 68 8.22 -1.62 3.58
N TYR A 69 9.42 -1.97 3.15
CA TYR A 69 10.52 -1.01 3.08
C TYR A 69 10.82 -0.66 1.63
N PHE A 70 10.93 0.63 1.36
CA PHE A 70 11.23 1.13 0.02
C PHE A 70 12.57 1.85 0.04
N ASP A 71 13.35 1.66 -1.00
CA ASP A 71 14.65 2.33 -1.09
C ASP A 71 14.48 3.80 -1.49
N ALA A 72 15.59 4.47 -1.70
CA ALA A 72 15.56 5.90 -2.00
C ALA A 72 14.86 6.20 -3.32
N GLU A 73 14.80 5.24 -4.23
CA GLU A 73 14.16 5.42 -5.52
C GLU A 73 12.72 4.93 -5.52
N GLY A 74 12.29 4.32 -4.43
CA GLY A 74 10.92 3.83 -4.34
C GLY A 74 10.75 2.37 -4.66
N TRP A 75 11.84 1.62 -4.83
CA TRP A 75 11.71 0.19 -5.08
C TRP A 75 11.54 -0.58 -3.80
N LEU A 76 10.62 -1.53 -3.82
CA LEU A 76 10.37 -2.41 -2.68
C LEU A 76 11.55 -3.35 -2.48
N LEU A 77 12.01 -3.48 -1.25
CA LEU A 77 13.00 -4.49 -0.90
C LEU A 77 12.29 -5.82 -0.66
N THR A 78 12.85 -6.89 -1.21
CA THR A 78 12.29 -8.23 -1.02
C THR A 78 13.40 -9.21 -0.69
N SER A 79 13.09 -10.22 0.10
CA SER A 79 14.00 -11.32 0.43
C SER A 79 15.37 -10.84 0.88
N THR A 80 15.38 -9.85 1.77
CA THR A 80 16.65 -9.25 2.17
C THR A 80 16.55 -8.68 3.59
N THR A 81 17.67 -8.17 4.07
CA THR A 81 17.71 -7.40 5.32
C THR A 81 17.80 -5.93 4.95
N THR A 82 16.97 -5.14 5.60
CA THR A 82 16.92 -3.71 5.32
C THR A 82 18.13 -3.00 5.94
N PRO A 83 18.40 -1.75 5.52
CA PRO A 83 19.52 -1.02 6.08
C PRO A 83 19.47 -0.85 7.59
N ASP A 84 18.28 -0.82 8.17
CA ASP A 84 18.13 -0.67 9.61
C ASP A 84 18.03 -2.03 10.34
N GLY A 85 18.33 -3.14 9.64
CA GLY A 85 18.56 -4.41 10.31
C GLY A 85 17.37 -5.34 10.43
N TYR A 86 16.28 -5.03 9.77
CA TYR A 86 15.09 -5.89 9.82
C TYR A 86 15.01 -6.75 8.56
N THR A 87 14.25 -7.82 8.61
CA THR A 87 14.12 -8.73 7.47
C THR A 87 12.78 -8.57 6.79
N VAL A 88 12.79 -8.73 5.47
CA VAL A 88 11.58 -8.75 4.67
C VAL A 88 11.56 -10.04 3.86
N ASN A 89 10.36 -10.55 3.61
CA ASN A 89 10.19 -11.79 2.89
C ASN A 89 10.11 -11.56 1.38
N ALA A 90 9.79 -12.60 0.65
CA ALA A 90 9.73 -12.51 -0.82
C ALA A 90 8.65 -11.55 -1.31
N ASP A 91 7.64 -11.32 -0.51
CA ASP A 91 6.59 -10.33 -0.83
C ASP A 91 6.94 -8.94 -0.35
N GLY A 92 8.09 -8.79 0.31
CA GLY A 92 8.53 -7.50 0.84
C GLY A 92 7.99 -7.18 2.22
N ALA A 93 7.21 -8.05 2.82
CA ALA A 93 6.62 -7.77 4.13
C ALA A 93 7.65 -7.98 5.23
N TRP A 94 7.64 -7.09 6.20
CA TRP A 94 8.49 -7.21 7.38
C TRP A 94 8.17 -8.50 8.12
N THR A 95 9.21 -9.24 8.47
CA THR A 95 9.04 -10.48 9.22
C THR A 95 9.84 -10.46 10.51
N VAL A 96 9.34 -11.20 11.49
CA VAL A 96 10.08 -11.50 12.72
C VAL A 96 10.04 -13.01 12.85
N ASN A 97 11.20 -13.63 12.91
CA ASN A 97 11.32 -15.09 12.96
C ASN A 97 10.56 -15.75 11.80
N GLY A 98 10.62 -15.13 10.62
CA GLY A 98 9.97 -15.67 9.43
C GLY A 98 8.48 -15.42 9.33
N ILE A 99 7.90 -14.74 10.28
CA ILE A 99 6.45 -14.52 10.28
C ILE A 99 6.18 -13.07 9.91
N ALA A 100 5.36 -12.86 8.87
CA ALA A 100 5.01 -11.52 8.44
C ALA A 100 4.27 -10.79 9.55
N GLN A 101 4.68 -9.57 9.82
CA GLN A 101 4.07 -8.74 10.83
C GLN A 101 2.96 -7.93 10.22
N SER A 102 1.87 -7.78 10.94
CA SER A 102 0.72 -7.06 10.41
C SER A 102 0.04 -6.29 11.52
N ARG A 103 -0.82 -5.39 11.11
CA ARG A 103 -1.68 -4.69 12.06
C ARG A 103 -2.97 -4.36 11.32
N GLN A 104 -4.02 -4.08 12.09
CA GLN A 104 -5.25 -3.65 11.46
C GLN A 104 -5.04 -2.31 10.78
N SER A 105 -5.54 -2.21 9.57
CA SER A 105 -5.54 -0.97 8.86
C SER A 105 -6.38 0.04 9.61
N ARG A 106 -6.15 1.34 9.33
CA ARG A 106 -6.92 2.33 9.96
C ARG A 106 -8.37 2.06 9.82
N ARG A 107 -9.08 2.24 10.86
CA ARG A 107 -10.47 1.87 10.89
C ARG A 107 -11.33 3.07 11.05
N PRO A 108 -12.57 2.96 10.64
CA PRO A 108 -13.52 3.99 10.94
C PRO A 108 -13.55 4.27 12.43
N SER A 109 -13.63 5.50 12.77
CA SER A 109 -13.48 5.88 14.16
C SER A 109 -14.51 5.25 15.06
N GLY A 110 -15.62 4.92 14.58
CA GLY A 110 -16.64 4.38 15.43
C GLY A 110 -16.34 3.08 16.04
N LEU A 111 -15.36 2.53 15.58
CA LEU A 111 -15.09 1.28 16.13
C LEU A 111 -14.24 1.27 17.25
N ARG A 112 -13.96 1.84 17.37
CA ARG A 112 -13.18 1.75 18.35
C ARG A 112 -13.35 1.67 19.41
N LYS A 113 -13.73 1.56 19.62
CA LYS A 113 -14.01 1.51 20.50
C LYS A 113 -14.25 0.85 21.23
N THR A 114 -14.21 0.53 21.26
CA THR A 114 -14.45 0.01 21.77
C THR A 114 -14.17 -0.28 22.56
N ASN A 115 -14.05 -0.29 22.81
CA ASN A 115 -13.85 -0.59 23.39
C ASN A 115 -13.91 -0.64 23.77
#